data_c9aa967760d48b4cc534c9803f2938e2
#
_entry.id   c9aa967760d48b4cc534c9803f2938e2
#
_cell.length_a   1.000
_cell.length_b   1.000
_cell.length_c   1.000
_cell.angle_alpha   90.00
_cell.angle_beta   90.00
_cell.angle_gamma   90.00
#
_symmetry.space_group_name_H-M   'P 1'
#
loop_
_entity.id
_entity.type
_entity.pdbx_description
1 polymer ?
#
loop_
_entity_poly.entity_id
_entity_poly.type
_entity_poly.pdbx_seq_one_letter_code
_entity_poly.pdbx_strand_id
1 'polypeptide(L)'
;MILQVLHMAREMKLLKLGLVALDGTKLHANASRHKALSHGYATRLEAQLRAEVDELLRLAETADQKERHLGADLPAELKRRQDRLEKIAAAKIVIEERDRERLAQEQAEYEKMVARREAKRARTGKSPRGRDPKPPEEGPRPTDQVNLTDPDSRIMPTSGGGFDQAYNAQATVAERSMLVITAHVTQAPNDVKQLVPVLEQLKALEPLLGRPDTLAADTGYCSASNVEAVETAGITPLIAAGRTRHHPHWSERFETPEETMEDTPIGRLKHRLKTLAGRAQYAKRKHIVEPVFGIIKRVMGFRQFSLRGLDLVEGEWDLVCLAWNVRRLAVLRGK
;
A
#
# COMPACT_ATOMS: atom_id res chain seq x y z
N MET A 1 -10.57 -7.07 19.38
CA MET A 1 -9.98 -6.26 20.49
C MET A 1 -10.00 -4.75 20.22
N ILE A 2 -9.53 -4.25 19.07
CA ILE A 2 -9.62 -2.81 18.73
C ILE A 2 -11.06 -2.29 18.87
N LEU A 3 -12.04 -3.01 18.33
CA LEU A 3 -13.46 -2.66 18.41
C LEU A 3 -13.96 -2.47 19.84
N GLN A 4 -13.54 -3.31 20.77
CA GLN A 4 -13.93 -3.20 22.19
C GLN A 4 -13.41 -1.90 22.81
N VAL A 5 -12.16 -1.53 22.53
CA VAL A 5 -11.56 -0.28 23.01
C VAL A 5 -12.27 0.93 22.41
N LEU A 6 -12.61 0.89 21.12
CA LEU A 6 -13.36 1.96 20.46
C LEU A 6 -14.79 2.08 21.01
N HIS A 7 -15.46 0.95 21.28
CA HIS A 7 -16.76 0.94 21.91
C HIS A 7 -16.71 1.54 23.32
N MET A 8 -15.75 1.12 24.14
CA MET A 8 -15.52 1.71 25.48
C MET A 8 -15.28 3.22 25.39
N ALA A 9 -14.45 3.66 24.43
CA ALA A 9 -14.18 5.08 24.23
C ALA A 9 -15.45 5.86 23.86
N ARG A 10 -16.34 5.26 23.08
CA ARG A 10 -17.65 5.85 22.73
C ARG A 10 -18.57 5.95 23.93
N GLU A 11 -18.74 4.86 24.70
CA GLU A 11 -19.55 4.83 25.93
C GLU A 11 -19.07 5.88 26.96
N MET A 12 -17.75 6.05 27.06
CA MET A 12 -17.13 7.07 27.90
C MET A 12 -17.22 8.50 27.31
N LYS A 13 -17.86 8.69 26.15
CA LYS A 13 -17.96 9.96 25.43
C LYS A 13 -16.60 10.59 25.03
N LEU A 14 -15.54 9.77 24.98
CA LEU A 14 -14.19 10.17 24.59
C LEU A 14 -13.95 10.04 23.09
N LEU A 15 -14.79 9.30 22.38
CA LEU A 15 -14.76 9.16 20.93
C LEU A 15 -15.99 9.79 20.29
N LYS A 16 -15.75 10.74 19.39
CA LYS A 16 -16.76 11.30 18.48
C LYS A 16 -16.17 11.30 17.07
N LEU A 17 -16.87 10.68 16.14
CA LEU A 17 -16.50 10.67 14.73
C LEU A 17 -17.05 11.94 14.07
N GLY A 18 -16.20 12.95 13.91
CA GLY A 18 -16.47 14.12 13.08
C GLY A 18 -15.53 14.09 11.88
N LEU A 19 -14.37 14.75 11.99
CA LEU A 19 -13.28 14.65 11.03
C LEU A 19 -12.42 13.44 11.37
N VAL A 20 -12.21 12.57 10.38
CA VAL A 20 -11.20 11.50 10.42
C VAL A 20 -10.14 11.76 9.35
N ALA A 21 -8.90 11.41 9.63
CA ALA A 21 -7.80 11.53 8.68
C ALA A 21 -7.25 10.14 8.34
N LEU A 22 -7.12 9.86 7.05
CA LEU A 22 -6.53 8.64 6.50
C LEU A 22 -5.12 8.96 6.01
N ASP A 23 -4.18 8.08 6.33
CA ASP A 23 -2.81 8.12 5.79
C ASP A 23 -2.18 6.74 5.82
N GLY A 24 -1.15 6.57 4.99
CA GLY A 24 -0.33 5.37 4.91
C GLY A 24 1.10 5.62 5.38
N THR A 25 1.72 4.59 5.93
CA THR A 25 3.12 4.66 6.33
C THR A 25 3.86 3.39 5.96
N LYS A 26 5.05 3.55 5.34
CA LYS A 26 5.90 2.42 5.01
C LYS A 26 6.63 1.97 6.28
N LEU A 27 6.50 0.67 6.58
CA LEU A 27 7.18 -0.01 7.68
C LEU A 27 8.03 -1.13 7.09
N HIS A 28 9.26 -1.30 7.60
CA HIS A 28 10.16 -2.33 7.11
C HIS A 28 9.57 -3.72 7.36
N ALA A 29 9.71 -4.61 6.40
CA ALA A 29 9.43 -6.02 6.57
C ALA A 29 10.57 -6.72 7.34
N ASN A 30 10.28 -7.85 7.94
CA ASN A 30 11.31 -8.75 8.48
C ASN A 30 12.00 -9.52 7.36
N ALA A 31 12.63 -8.78 6.44
CA ALA A 31 13.23 -9.30 5.23
C ALA A 31 14.42 -8.45 4.81
N SER A 32 15.49 -9.09 4.36
CA SER A 32 16.63 -8.38 3.80
C SER A 32 16.42 -8.08 2.32
N ARG A 33 16.67 -6.86 1.88
CA ARG A 33 16.68 -6.49 0.46
C ARG A 33 17.62 -7.33 -0.40
N HIS A 34 18.71 -7.84 0.19
CA HIS A 34 19.67 -8.70 -0.50
C HIS A 34 19.15 -10.12 -0.77
N LYS A 35 18.00 -10.49 -0.19
CA LYS A 35 17.31 -11.75 -0.46
C LYS A 35 16.21 -11.59 -1.52
N ALA A 36 16.05 -10.41 -2.10
CA ALA A 36 15.15 -10.19 -3.22
C ALA A 36 15.74 -10.81 -4.49
N LEU A 37 14.93 -11.60 -5.18
CA LEU A 37 15.27 -12.28 -6.42
C LEU A 37 14.37 -11.73 -7.54
N SER A 38 14.94 -11.07 -8.56
CA SER A 38 14.18 -10.64 -9.73
C SER A 38 14.04 -11.76 -10.76
N HIS A 39 12.94 -11.76 -11.52
CA HIS A 39 12.66 -12.77 -12.53
C HIS A 39 13.80 -12.92 -13.55
N GLY A 40 14.30 -11.80 -14.09
CA GLY A 40 15.39 -11.82 -15.05
C GLY A 40 16.71 -12.35 -14.47
N TYR A 41 17.01 -12.09 -13.19
CA TYR A 41 18.17 -12.66 -12.52
C TYR A 41 17.94 -14.13 -12.18
N ALA A 42 16.75 -14.51 -11.70
CA ALA A 42 16.37 -15.89 -11.41
C ALA A 42 16.57 -16.81 -12.63
N THR A 43 16.12 -16.37 -13.80
CA THR A 43 16.23 -17.13 -15.05
C THR A 43 17.69 -17.35 -15.46
N ARG A 44 18.53 -16.34 -15.35
CA ARG A 44 19.97 -16.46 -15.64
C ARG A 44 20.68 -17.37 -14.65
N LEU A 45 20.40 -17.19 -13.37
CA LEU A 45 21.00 -17.99 -12.30
C LEU A 45 20.56 -19.45 -12.37
N GLU A 46 19.33 -19.74 -12.73
CA GLU A 46 18.83 -21.09 -12.95
C GLU A 46 19.58 -21.79 -14.06
N ALA A 47 19.78 -21.14 -15.20
CA ALA A 47 20.55 -21.69 -16.32
C ALA A 47 22.00 -21.98 -15.93
N GLN A 48 22.64 -21.05 -15.21
CA GLN A 48 24.00 -21.24 -14.71
C GLN A 48 24.10 -22.44 -13.74
N LEU A 49 23.20 -22.51 -12.75
CA LEU A 49 23.23 -23.58 -11.75
C LEU A 49 22.95 -24.95 -12.36
N ARG A 50 22.07 -25.04 -13.37
CA ARG A 50 21.85 -26.31 -14.11
C ARG A 50 23.11 -26.75 -14.82
N ALA A 51 23.80 -25.85 -15.52
CA ALA A 51 25.07 -26.17 -16.17
C ALA A 51 26.15 -26.64 -15.16
N GLU A 52 26.24 -25.98 -13.98
CA GLU A 52 27.14 -26.38 -12.91
C GLU A 52 26.78 -27.75 -12.32
N VAL A 53 25.50 -28.09 -12.18
CA VAL A 53 25.04 -29.41 -11.74
C VAL A 53 25.43 -30.48 -12.76
N ASP A 54 25.21 -30.22 -14.06
CA ASP A 54 25.61 -31.16 -15.13
C ASP A 54 27.11 -31.40 -15.17
N GLU A 55 27.91 -30.35 -14.93
CA GLU A 55 29.38 -30.47 -14.84
C GLU A 55 29.82 -31.28 -13.62
N LEU A 56 29.23 -31.03 -12.43
CA LEU A 56 29.52 -31.78 -11.21
C LEU A 56 29.16 -33.27 -11.35
N LEU A 57 28.06 -33.59 -12.01
CA LEU A 57 27.67 -34.99 -12.29
C LEU A 57 28.68 -35.70 -13.21
N ARG A 58 29.13 -35.02 -14.27
CA ARG A 58 30.20 -35.57 -15.15
C ARG A 58 31.52 -35.78 -14.43
N LEU A 59 31.89 -34.83 -13.52
CA LEU A 59 33.09 -34.96 -12.69
C LEU A 59 32.95 -36.15 -11.73
N ALA A 60 31.80 -36.33 -11.11
CA ALA A 60 31.54 -37.50 -10.25
C ALA A 60 31.67 -38.82 -11.00
N GLU A 61 31.05 -38.95 -12.19
CA GLU A 61 31.16 -40.11 -13.04
C GLU A 61 32.61 -40.44 -13.48
N THR A 62 33.36 -39.39 -13.84
CA THR A 62 34.80 -39.57 -14.22
C THR A 62 35.71 -39.85 -13.04
N ALA A 63 35.39 -39.36 -11.82
CA ALA A 63 36.14 -39.68 -10.61
C ALA A 63 35.91 -41.13 -10.17
N ASP A 64 34.69 -41.62 -10.26
CA ASP A 64 34.31 -43.00 -9.93
C ASP A 64 35.01 -43.98 -10.86
N GLN A 65 35.09 -43.66 -12.18
CA GLN A 65 35.81 -44.47 -13.16
C GLN A 65 37.36 -44.52 -12.97
N LYS A 66 37.97 -43.53 -12.28
CA LYS A 66 39.42 -43.38 -12.16
C LYS A 66 39.95 -43.57 -10.73
N GLU A 67 39.10 -43.95 -9.77
CA GLU A 67 39.46 -44.06 -8.34
C GLU A 67 40.18 -42.83 -7.80
N ARG A 68 39.95 -41.65 -8.36
CA ARG A 68 40.59 -40.41 -7.91
C ARG A 68 39.73 -39.71 -6.86
N HIS A 69 40.23 -39.58 -5.66
CA HIS A 69 39.72 -38.65 -4.65
C HIS A 69 39.91 -37.21 -5.15
N LEU A 70 38.83 -36.59 -5.63
CA LEU A 70 38.75 -35.15 -5.77
C LEU A 70 38.62 -34.58 -4.37
N GLY A 71 39.55 -33.69 -3.96
CA GLY A 71 39.57 -33.07 -2.63
C GLY A 71 38.37 -32.13 -2.31
N ALA A 72 37.31 -32.13 -3.13
CA ALA A 72 36.10 -31.40 -2.91
C ALA A 72 34.97 -32.37 -2.53
N ASP A 73 34.12 -31.98 -1.56
CA ASP A 73 32.91 -32.71 -1.19
C ASP A 73 31.83 -32.48 -2.28
N LEU A 74 31.98 -33.23 -3.38
CA LEU A 74 31.05 -33.18 -4.54
C LEU A 74 29.59 -33.39 -4.14
N PRO A 75 29.21 -34.34 -3.26
CA PRO A 75 27.82 -34.49 -2.83
C PRO A 75 27.29 -33.26 -2.11
N ALA A 76 28.07 -32.62 -1.25
CA ALA A 76 27.66 -31.42 -0.55
C ALA A 76 27.48 -30.22 -1.50
N GLU A 77 28.37 -30.08 -2.48
CA GLU A 77 28.28 -29.02 -3.49
C GLU A 77 27.08 -29.23 -4.43
N LEU A 78 26.80 -30.47 -4.83
CA LEU A 78 25.65 -30.82 -5.65
C LEU A 78 24.34 -30.53 -4.90
N LYS A 79 24.25 -30.93 -3.63
CA LYS A 79 23.08 -30.66 -2.79
C LYS A 79 22.83 -29.16 -2.62
N ARG A 80 23.87 -28.36 -2.37
CA ARG A 80 23.73 -26.88 -2.26
C ARG A 80 23.13 -26.26 -3.52
N ARG A 81 23.54 -26.74 -4.71
CA ARG A 81 23.01 -26.22 -5.98
C ARG A 81 21.58 -26.67 -6.24
N GLN A 82 21.26 -27.91 -5.92
CA GLN A 82 19.89 -28.41 -6.01
C GLN A 82 18.95 -27.65 -5.08
N ASP A 83 19.30 -27.49 -3.80
CA ASP A 83 18.52 -26.70 -2.83
C ASP A 83 18.31 -25.25 -3.30
N ARG A 84 19.29 -24.69 -4.01
CA ARG A 84 19.16 -23.33 -4.56
C ARG A 84 18.26 -23.29 -5.80
N LEU A 85 18.33 -24.29 -6.67
CA LEU A 85 17.44 -24.45 -7.81
C LEU A 85 15.99 -24.58 -7.37
N GLU A 86 15.72 -25.37 -6.33
CA GLU A 86 14.35 -25.50 -5.77
C GLU A 86 13.82 -24.16 -5.26
N LYS A 87 14.64 -23.37 -4.53
CA LYS A 87 14.25 -22.04 -4.07
C LYS A 87 14.00 -21.06 -5.21
N ILE A 88 14.78 -21.14 -6.29
CA ILE A 88 14.58 -20.32 -7.50
C ILE A 88 13.28 -20.72 -8.19
N ALA A 89 13.02 -22.02 -8.33
CA ALA A 89 11.80 -22.51 -8.94
C ALA A 89 10.55 -22.05 -8.15
N ALA A 90 10.58 -22.21 -6.82
CA ALA A 90 9.50 -21.72 -5.95
C ALA A 90 9.31 -20.19 -6.07
N ALA A 91 10.39 -19.43 -6.14
CA ALA A 91 10.34 -17.97 -6.32
C ALA A 91 9.72 -17.59 -7.67
N LYS A 92 10.03 -18.30 -8.76
CA LYS A 92 9.46 -18.06 -10.09
C LYS A 92 7.96 -18.34 -10.10
N ILE A 93 7.50 -19.42 -9.47
CA ILE A 93 6.07 -19.74 -9.35
C ILE A 93 5.31 -18.57 -8.71
N VAL A 94 5.82 -18.03 -7.59
CA VAL A 94 5.20 -16.87 -6.92
C VAL A 94 5.18 -15.64 -7.82
N ILE A 95 6.24 -15.39 -8.59
CA ILE A 95 6.28 -14.26 -9.53
C ILE A 95 5.25 -14.44 -10.64
N GLU A 96 5.14 -15.65 -11.19
CA GLU A 96 4.19 -15.99 -12.27
C GLU A 96 2.73 -15.91 -11.79
N GLU A 97 2.44 -16.33 -10.56
CA GLU A 97 1.10 -16.18 -9.96
C GLU A 97 0.70 -14.71 -9.83
N ARG A 98 1.60 -13.88 -9.31
CA ARG A 98 1.39 -12.44 -9.22
C ARG A 98 1.24 -11.75 -10.55
N ASP A 99 1.99 -12.24 -11.55
CA ASP A 99 1.86 -11.75 -12.92
C ASP A 99 0.48 -12.05 -13.48
N ARG A 100 -0.04 -13.26 -13.28
CA ARG A 100 -1.39 -13.64 -13.70
C ARG A 100 -2.47 -12.76 -13.05
N GLU A 101 -2.35 -12.48 -11.75
CA GLU A 101 -3.25 -11.58 -11.04
C GLU A 101 -3.16 -10.13 -11.57
N ARG A 102 -1.93 -9.65 -11.80
CA ARG A 102 -1.68 -8.33 -12.40
C ARG A 102 -2.30 -8.24 -13.79
N LEU A 103 -2.03 -9.23 -14.64
CA LEU A 103 -2.52 -9.27 -16.01
C LEU A 103 -4.06 -9.22 -16.04
N ALA A 104 -4.73 -9.99 -15.18
CA ALA A 104 -6.18 -9.99 -15.08
C ALA A 104 -6.73 -8.60 -14.67
N GLN A 105 -6.07 -7.92 -13.73
CA GLN A 105 -6.45 -6.57 -13.31
C GLN A 105 -6.20 -5.54 -14.41
N GLU A 106 -5.01 -5.55 -15.03
CA GLU A 106 -4.64 -4.65 -16.12
C GLU A 106 -5.56 -4.85 -17.34
N GLN A 107 -5.95 -6.09 -17.64
CA GLN A 107 -6.88 -6.42 -18.72
C GLN A 107 -8.28 -5.83 -18.44
N ALA A 108 -8.79 -6.00 -17.23
CA ALA A 108 -10.09 -5.43 -16.85
C ALA A 108 -10.07 -3.89 -16.86
N GLU A 109 -8.96 -3.26 -16.45
CA GLU A 109 -8.79 -1.81 -16.54
C GLU A 109 -8.69 -1.32 -18.00
N TYR A 110 -7.98 -2.07 -18.84
CA TYR A 110 -7.85 -1.79 -20.27
C TYR A 110 -9.21 -1.83 -20.96
N GLU A 111 -10.00 -2.89 -20.75
CA GLU A 111 -11.34 -3.02 -21.32
C GLU A 111 -12.27 -1.87 -20.90
N LYS A 112 -12.24 -1.48 -19.62
CA LYS A 112 -12.98 -0.31 -19.12
C LYS A 112 -12.54 0.98 -19.79
N MET A 113 -11.23 1.17 -20.02
CA MET A 113 -10.71 2.36 -20.71
C MET A 113 -11.14 2.39 -22.18
N VAL A 114 -11.07 1.25 -22.88
CA VAL A 114 -11.51 1.13 -24.28
C VAL A 114 -13.01 1.42 -24.38
N ALA A 115 -13.83 0.76 -23.58
CA ALA A 115 -15.27 0.96 -23.56
C ALA A 115 -15.66 2.43 -23.28
N ARG A 116 -14.96 3.10 -22.34
CA ARG A 116 -15.17 4.52 -22.04
C ARG A 116 -14.81 5.43 -23.23
N ARG A 117 -13.74 5.12 -23.98
CA ARG A 117 -13.34 5.87 -25.16
C ARG A 117 -14.35 5.69 -26.30
N GLU A 118 -14.84 4.47 -26.52
CA GLU A 118 -15.87 4.17 -27.51
C GLU A 118 -17.19 4.85 -27.20
N ALA A 119 -17.64 4.79 -25.95
CA ALA A 119 -18.85 5.49 -25.51
C ALA A 119 -18.72 7.01 -25.71
N LYS A 120 -17.54 7.59 -25.43
CA LYS A 120 -17.28 9.01 -25.67
C LYS A 120 -17.29 9.33 -27.17
N ARG A 121 -16.69 8.47 -28.01
CA ARG A 121 -16.68 8.61 -29.48
C ARG A 121 -18.12 8.55 -30.03
N ALA A 122 -18.92 7.58 -29.58
CA ALA A 122 -20.31 7.44 -29.97
C ALA A 122 -21.15 8.68 -29.61
N ARG A 123 -20.94 9.24 -28.40
CA ARG A 123 -21.67 10.42 -27.93
C ARG A 123 -21.26 11.73 -28.62
N THR A 124 -19.96 11.91 -28.92
CA THR A 124 -19.44 13.20 -29.40
C THR A 124 -19.12 13.22 -30.90
N GLY A 125 -19.12 12.06 -31.59
CA GLY A 125 -18.68 11.90 -32.98
C GLY A 125 -17.18 12.15 -33.20
N LYS A 126 -16.42 12.43 -32.12
CA LYS A 126 -14.98 12.76 -32.21
C LYS A 126 -14.15 11.74 -31.44
N SER A 127 -12.99 11.37 -31.98
CA SER A 127 -12.01 10.56 -31.26
C SER A 127 -11.54 11.31 -30.01
N PRO A 128 -11.53 10.63 -28.82
CA PRO A 128 -10.99 11.22 -27.62
C PRO A 128 -9.53 11.62 -27.81
N ARG A 129 -9.12 12.78 -27.29
CA ARG A 129 -7.72 13.23 -27.32
C ARG A 129 -6.83 12.31 -26.49
N GLY A 130 -5.55 12.21 -26.83
CA GLY A 130 -4.54 11.42 -26.16
C GLY A 130 -4.26 10.08 -26.85
N ARG A 131 -3.19 9.40 -26.40
CA ARG A 131 -2.79 8.09 -26.93
C ARG A 131 -3.88 7.05 -26.64
N ASP A 132 -4.02 6.09 -27.54
CA ASP A 132 -4.89 4.95 -27.29
C ASP A 132 -4.32 4.08 -26.17
N PRO A 133 -5.18 3.46 -25.34
CA PRO A 133 -4.74 2.52 -24.34
C PRO A 133 -3.94 1.40 -25.01
N LYS A 134 -2.84 1.01 -24.40
CA LYS A 134 -2.07 -0.16 -24.82
C LYS A 134 -2.60 -1.39 -24.11
N PRO A 135 -2.71 -2.54 -24.77
CA PRO A 135 -3.04 -3.79 -24.11
C PRO A 135 -1.96 -4.13 -23.08
N PRO A 136 -2.31 -4.86 -22.01
CA PRO A 136 -1.33 -5.31 -21.02
C PRO A 136 -0.29 -6.23 -21.67
N GLU A 137 0.93 -6.20 -21.13
CA GLU A 137 2.01 -7.08 -21.55
C GLU A 137 1.88 -8.43 -20.81
N GLU A 138 1.88 -9.53 -21.55
CA GLU A 138 1.83 -10.87 -21.00
C GLU A 138 3.20 -11.31 -20.47
N GLY A 139 3.16 -12.05 -19.36
CA GLY A 139 4.32 -12.68 -18.74
C GLY A 139 5.08 -11.79 -17.76
N PRO A 140 5.87 -12.43 -16.86
CA PRO A 140 6.60 -11.73 -15.83
C PRO A 140 7.62 -10.75 -16.41
N ARG A 141 7.65 -9.53 -15.87
CA ARG A 141 8.65 -8.54 -16.23
C ARG A 141 10.01 -8.93 -15.64
N PRO A 142 11.13 -8.64 -16.31
CA PRO A 142 12.46 -8.93 -15.76
C PRO A 142 12.73 -8.32 -14.40
N THR A 143 12.03 -7.20 -14.09
CA THR A 143 12.12 -6.46 -12.82
C THR A 143 11.20 -7.00 -11.72
N ASP A 144 10.23 -7.85 -12.05
CA ASP A 144 9.34 -8.45 -11.05
C ASP A 144 10.16 -9.31 -10.09
N GLN A 145 9.92 -9.13 -8.81
CA GLN A 145 10.77 -9.75 -7.80
C GLN A 145 9.97 -10.30 -6.62
N VAL A 146 10.58 -11.28 -5.97
CA VAL A 146 10.11 -11.84 -4.71
C VAL A 146 11.24 -11.88 -3.70
N ASN A 147 10.93 -11.66 -2.45
CA ASN A 147 11.91 -11.82 -1.37
C ASN A 147 11.87 -13.25 -0.85
N LEU A 148 13.03 -13.91 -0.80
CA LEU A 148 13.13 -15.32 -0.36
C LEU A 148 12.91 -15.49 1.15
N THR A 149 12.94 -14.42 1.93
CA THR A 149 12.72 -14.46 3.39
C THR A 149 11.28 -14.18 3.75
N ASP A 150 10.66 -13.20 3.07
CA ASP A 150 9.27 -12.81 3.22
C ASP A 150 8.68 -12.55 1.83
N PRO A 151 8.10 -13.56 1.20
CA PRO A 151 7.56 -13.43 -0.15
C PRO A 151 6.50 -12.34 -0.28
N ASP A 152 5.75 -12.04 0.78
CA ASP A 152 4.68 -11.04 0.74
C ASP A 152 5.17 -9.61 0.85
N SER A 153 6.40 -9.40 1.32
CA SER A 153 7.00 -8.06 1.33
C SER A 153 7.21 -7.52 -0.09
N ARG A 154 7.22 -6.22 -0.24
CA ARG A 154 7.47 -5.53 -1.51
C ARG A 154 8.56 -4.50 -1.36
N ILE A 155 9.30 -4.29 -2.44
CA ILE A 155 10.25 -3.17 -2.49
C ILE A 155 9.47 -1.86 -2.58
N MET A 156 9.69 -0.98 -1.62
CA MET A 156 8.99 0.30 -1.53
C MET A 156 9.99 1.43 -1.26
N PRO A 157 9.70 2.66 -1.73
CA PRO A 157 10.50 3.82 -1.36
C PRO A 157 10.35 4.11 0.15
N THR A 158 11.45 4.38 0.82
CA THR A 158 11.49 4.72 2.25
C THR A 158 11.70 6.21 2.46
N SER A 159 11.24 6.73 3.61
CA SER A 159 11.35 8.16 3.96
C SER A 159 12.78 8.67 4.10
N GLY A 160 13.76 7.78 4.29
CA GLY A 160 15.19 8.09 4.35
C GLY A 160 15.90 8.17 2.99
N GLY A 161 15.15 8.00 1.89
CA GLY A 161 15.67 7.83 0.55
C GLY A 161 16.10 6.39 0.26
N GLY A 162 15.97 5.99 -1.01
CA GLY A 162 16.24 4.62 -1.43
C GLY A 162 15.01 3.71 -1.33
N PHE A 163 15.25 2.39 -1.43
CA PHE A 163 14.20 1.36 -1.46
C PHE A 163 14.54 0.26 -0.46
N ASP A 164 13.51 -0.29 0.18
CA ASP A 164 13.66 -1.43 1.09
C ASP A 164 12.44 -2.36 1.00
N GLN A 165 12.58 -3.57 1.55
CA GLN A 165 11.47 -4.50 1.71
C GLN A 165 10.55 -3.95 2.80
N ALA A 166 9.31 -3.71 2.45
CA ALA A 166 8.35 -3.03 3.31
C ALA A 166 6.91 -3.47 3.04
N TYR A 167 6.05 -3.09 3.97
CA TYR A 167 4.60 -3.06 3.82
C TYR A 167 4.09 -1.64 3.97
N ASN A 168 2.94 -1.37 3.40
CA ASN A 168 2.26 -0.10 3.52
C ASN A 168 1.15 -0.23 4.56
N ALA A 169 1.39 0.25 5.77
CA ALA A 169 0.44 0.23 6.87
C ALA A 169 -0.46 1.47 6.81
N GLN A 170 -1.76 1.25 6.73
CA GLN A 170 -2.80 2.26 6.64
C GLN A 170 -3.49 2.45 7.98
N ALA A 171 -3.86 3.67 8.32
CA ALA A 171 -4.67 3.97 9.48
C ALA A 171 -5.59 5.18 9.27
N THR A 172 -6.82 5.06 9.77
CA THR A 172 -7.74 6.20 9.88
C THR A 172 -7.81 6.63 11.34
N VAL A 173 -7.58 7.90 11.60
CA VAL A 173 -7.49 8.47 12.95
C VAL A 173 -8.57 9.54 13.15
N ALA A 174 -9.27 9.51 14.28
CA ALA A 174 -10.27 10.52 14.65
C ALA A 174 -9.58 11.78 15.19
N GLU A 175 -9.99 12.98 14.71
CA GLU A 175 -9.38 14.26 15.04
C GLU A 175 -9.25 14.53 16.55
N ARG A 176 -10.36 14.45 17.28
CA ARG A 176 -10.39 14.88 18.68
C ARG A 176 -9.71 13.91 19.64
N SER A 177 -9.96 12.63 19.43
CA SER A 177 -9.46 11.60 20.33
C SER A 177 -8.08 11.12 19.98
N MET A 178 -7.64 11.26 18.72
CA MET A 178 -6.43 10.66 18.15
C MET A 178 -6.44 9.12 18.23
N LEU A 179 -7.61 8.52 18.35
CA LEU A 179 -7.77 7.06 18.30
C LEU A 179 -7.75 6.58 16.86
N VAL A 180 -7.07 5.47 16.61
CA VAL A 180 -7.10 4.74 15.35
C VAL A 180 -8.44 4.02 15.23
N ILE A 181 -9.20 4.34 14.19
CA ILE A 181 -10.54 3.79 13.95
C ILE A 181 -10.48 2.57 13.05
N THR A 182 -9.72 2.66 11.96
CA THR A 182 -9.46 1.54 11.03
C THR A 182 -7.98 1.37 10.85
N ALA A 183 -7.55 0.13 10.65
CA ALA A 183 -6.17 -0.23 10.36
C ALA A 183 -6.16 -1.37 9.34
N HIS A 184 -5.23 -1.36 8.40
CA HIS A 184 -4.94 -2.50 7.54
C HIS A 184 -3.54 -2.38 6.95
N VAL A 185 -3.04 -3.48 6.42
CA VAL A 185 -1.74 -3.53 5.75
C VAL A 185 -1.91 -3.91 4.28
N THR A 186 -1.15 -3.29 3.41
CA THR A 186 -1.16 -3.60 1.99
C THR A 186 0.24 -3.75 1.43
N GLN A 187 0.34 -4.53 0.37
CA GLN A 187 1.55 -4.71 -0.43
C GLN A 187 1.68 -3.63 -1.52
N ALA A 188 0.68 -2.78 -1.70
CA ALA A 188 0.71 -1.72 -2.70
C ALA A 188 1.63 -0.57 -2.27
N PRO A 189 2.59 -0.16 -3.11
CA PRO A 189 3.49 0.95 -2.77
C PRO A 189 2.80 2.32 -2.80
N ASN A 190 1.64 2.43 -3.44
CA ASN A 190 0.81 3.63 -3.54
C ASN A 190 -0.51 3.47 -2.79
N ASP A 191 -1.15 4.60 -2.49
CA ASP A 191 -2.30 4.66 -1.59
C ASP A 191 -3.64 4.81 -2.32
N VAL A 192 -3.64 5.04 -3.66
CA VAL A 192 -4.86 5.38 -4.41
C VAL A 192 -5.95 4.29 -4.31
N LYS A 193 -5.56 3.01 -4.29
CA LYS A 193 -6.50 1.88 -4.17
C LYS A 193 -6.88 1.55 -2.72
N GLN A 194 -6.28 2.24 -1.72
CA GLN A 194 -6.49 1.90 -0.31
C GLN A 194 -7.70 2.61 0.33
N LEU A 195 -8.27 3.59 -0.35
CA LEU A 195 -9.40 4.34 0.18
C LEU A 195 -10.69 3.49 0.22
N VAL A 196 -10.94 2.67 -0.79
CA VAL A 196 -12.13 1.80 -0.84
C VAL A 196 -12.16 0.79 0.30
N PRO A 197 -11.10 0.00 0.57
CA PRO A 197 -11.03 -0.87 1.75
C PRO A 197 -11.29 -0.15 3.07
N VAL A 198 -10.78 1.07 3.23
CA VAL A 198 -11.04 1.91 4.42
C VAL A 198 -12.51 2.28 4.53
N LEU A 199 -13.17 2.64 3.43
CA LEU A 199 -14.60 2.95 3.45
C LEU A 199 -15.45 1.72 3.83
N GLU A 200 -15.07 0.54 3.37
CA GLU A 200 -15.73 -0.71 3.76
C GLU A 200 -15.59 -0.98 5.26
N GLN A 201 -14.39 -0.78 5.82
CA GLN A 201 -14.17 -0.88 7.26
C GLN A 201 -14.99 0.16 8.04
N LEU A 202 -15.00 1.42 7.61
CA LEU A 202 -15.79 2.48 8.25
C LEU A 202 -17.29 2.16 8.22
N LYS A 203 -17.79 1.64 7.09
CA LYS A 203 -19.18 1.20 6.94
C LYS A 203 -19.51 0.03 7.87
N ALA A 204 -18.63 -0.94 8.00
CA ALA A 204 -18.81 -2.05 8.95
C ALA A 204 -18.86 -1.59 10.42
N LEU A 205 -18.16 -0.48 10.73
CA LEU A 205 -18.14 0.12 12.06
C LEU A 205 -19.29 1.11 12.32
N GLU A 206 -20.02 1.52 11.29
CA GLU A 206 -21.08 2.55 11.40
C GLU A 206 -22.16 2.20 12.45
N PRO A 207 -22.64 0.95 12.56
CA PRO A 207 -23.62 0.60 13.59
C PRO A 207 -23.09 0.79 15.03
N LEU A 208 -21.78 0.58 15.22
CA LEU A 208 -21.15 0.66 16.53
C LEU A 208 -20.65 2.06 16.87
N LEU A 209 -20.08 2.77 15.92
CA LEU A 209 -19.35 4.04 16.17
C LEU A 209 -20.05 5.26 15.57
N GLY A 210 -21.00 5.06 14.68
CA GLY A 210 -21.56 6.11 13.81
C GLY A 210 -20.69 6.35 12.60
N ARG A 211 -21.15 7.24 11.72
CA ARG A 211 -20.47 7.62 10.47
C ARG A 211 -19.65 8.90 10.70
N PRO A 212 -18.41 8.99 10.18
CA PRO A 212 -17.69 10.26 10.20
C PRO A 212 -18.35 11.29 9.27
N ASP A 213 -18.30 12.58 9.67
CA ASP A 213 -18.83 13.68 8.83
C ASP A 213 -17.88 13.96 7.66
N THR A 214 -16.58 13.84 7.87
CA THR A 214 -15.55 14.25 6.92
C THR A 214 -14.37 13.29 6.97
N LEU A 215 -13.86 12.93 5.78
CA LEU A 215 -12.64 12.14 5.60
C LEU A 215 -11.57 12.99 4.91
N ALA A 216 -10.46 13.22 5.61
CA ALA A 216 -9.29 13.92 5.07
C ALA A 216 -8.20 12.92 4.67
N ALA A 217 -7.62 13.10 3.47
CA ALA A 217 -6.51 12.28 2.99
C ALA A 217 -5.56 13.12 2.13
N ASP A 218 -4.37 12.60 1.88
CA ASP A 218 -3.38 13.28 1.04
C ASP A 218 -3.65 13.08 -0.47
N THR A 219 -2.76 13.63 -1.30
CA THR A 219 -2.85 13.54 -2.77
C THR A 219 -2.72 12.11 -3.28
N GLY A 220 -2.07 11.22 -2.53
CA GLY A 220 -1.89 9.81 -2.89
C GLY A 220 -3.21 9.05 -3.04
N TYR A 221 -4.27 9.52 -2.38
CA TYR A 221 -5.62 8.94 -2.46
C TYR A 221 -6.52 9.61 -3.51
N CYS A 222 -6.05 10.66 -4.17
CA CYS A 222 -6.90 11.47 -5.05
C CYS A 222 -7.18 10.78 -6.38
N SER A 223 -8.42 10.39 -6.59
CA SER A 223 -8.98 9.99 -7.89
C SER A 223 -10.46 10.38 -7.95
N ALA A 224 -11.01 10.52 -9.14
CA ALA A 224 -12.44 10.84 -9.30
C ALA A 224 -13.32 9.75 -8.67
N SER A 225 -12.96 8.48 -8.87
CA SER A 225 -13.68 7.34 -8.30
C SER A 225 -13.62 7.32 -6.75
N ASN A 226 -12.49 7.68 -6.16
CA ASN A 226 -12.37 7.75 -4.70
C ASN A 226 -13.21 8.88 -4.11
N VAL A 227 -13.22 10.06 -4.74
CA VAL A 227 -14.05 11.19 -4.31
C VAL A 227 -15.52 10.79 -4.36
N GLU A 228 -15.96 10.19 -5.45
CA GLU A 228 -17.34 9.72 -5.65
C GLU A 228 -17.71 8.62 -4.62
N ALA A 229 -16.80 7.68 -4.35
CA ALA A 229 -17.01 6.64 -3.35
C ALA A 229 -17.21 7.21 -1.93
N VAL A 230 -16.43 8.22 -1.53
CA VAL A 230 -16.57 8.90 -0.24
C VAL A 230 -17.91 9.65 -0.18
N GLU A 231 -18.27 10.38 -1.24
CA GLU A 231 -19.55 11.10 -1.34
C GLU A 231 -20.74 10.13 -1.30
N THR A 232 -20.65 9.00 -2.00
CA THR A 232 -21.69 7.95 -2.00
C THR A 232 -21.85 7.31 -0.61
N ALA A 233 -20.77 7.19 0.16
CA ALA A 233 -20.81 6.74 1.55
C ALA A 233 -21.43 7.79 2.51
N GLY A 234 -21.85 8.96 2.00
CA GLY A 234 -22.41 10.06 2.79
C GLY A 234 -21.38 10.77 3.65
N ILE A 235 -20.10 10.72 3.29
CA ILE A 235 -18.99 11.34 3.97
C ILE A 235 -18.46 12.48 3.10
N THR A 236 -18.09 13.61 3.70
CA THR A 236 -17.49 14.73 2.97
C THR A 236 -16.01 14.48 2.68
N PRO A 237 -15.58 14.35 1.41
CA PRO A 237 -14.15 14.18 1.09
C PRO A 237 -13.39 15.50 1.20
N LEU A 238 -12.24 15.47 1.86
CA LEU A 238 -11.21 16.50 1.90
C LEU A 238 -9.86 15.90 1.49
N ILE A 239 -9.74 15.52 0.22
CA ILE A 239 -8.54 14.88 -0.34
C ILE A 239 -7.77 15.94 -1.15
N ALA A 240 -6.46 16.07 -0.95
CA ALA A 240 -5.69 17.04 -1.74
C ALA A 240 -5.77 16.73 -3.24
N ALA A 241 -6.25 17.66 -4.04
CA ALA A 241 -6.49 17.48 -5.48
C ALA A 241 -5.27 17.82 -6.37
N GLY A 242 -4.06 17.80 -5.81
CA GLY A 242 -2.80 18.11 -6.50
C GLY A 242 -1.78 18.73 -5.56
N ARG A 243 -0.55 18.91 -6.05
CA ARG A 243 0.48 19.63 -5.30
C ARG A 243 0.15 21.11 -5.29
N THR A 244 -0.06 21.67 -4.10
CA THR A 244 -0.11 23.13 -3.92
C THR A 244 1.31 23.70 -3.98
N ARG A 245 1.45 24.93 -4.48
CA ARG A 245 2.74 25.64 -4.43
C ARG A 245 3.19 25.76 -2.98
N HIS A 246 4.47 25.54 -2.70
CA HIS A 246 5.01 25.64 -1.34
C HIS A 246 4.86 27.06 -0.74
N HIS A 247 4.89 28.07 -1.59
CA HIS A 247 4.72 29.48 -1.21
C HIS A 247 3.70 30.13 -2.14
N PRO A 248 2.38 29.92 -1.92
CA PRO A 248 1.37 30.65 -2.64
C PRO A 248 1.44 32.13 -2.25
N HIS A 249 1.06 33.02 -3.17
CA HIS A 249 0.96 34.44 -2.84
C HIS A 249 -0.05 34.61 -1.69
N TRP A 250 0.21 35.58 -0.81
CA TRP A 250 -0.64 35.76 0.39
C TRP A 250 -2.11 36.01 0.04
N SER A 251 -2.41 36.70 -1.09
CA SER A 251 -3.79 36.95 -1.56
C SER A 251 -4.55 35.66 -1.88
N GLU A 252 -3.88 34.60 -2.38
CA GLU A 252 -4.52 33.32 -2.70
C GLU A 252 -5.16 32.66 -1.45
N ARG A 253 -4.74 33.04 -0.25
CA ARG A 253 -5.32 32.56 1.00
C ARG A 253 -6.68 33.18 1.30
N PHE A 254 -6.99 34.32 0.70
CA PHE A 254 -8.22 35.08 0.92
C PHE A 254 -9.15 35.03 -0.30
N GLU A 255 -8.71 34.44 -1.42
CA GLU A 255 -9.56 34.23 -2.58
C GLU A 255 -10.74 33.33 -2.20
N THR A 256 -11.94 33.83 -2.49
CA THR A 256 -13.16 33.02 -2.45
C THR A 256 -13.23 32.18 -3.73
N PRO A 257 -13.66 30.90 -3.66
CA PRO A 257 -13.88 30.12 -4.87
C PRO A 257 -14.92 30.80 -5.76
N GLU A 258 -14.73 30.69 -7.09
CA GLU A 258 -15.73 31.13 -8.06
C GLU A 258 -17.08 30.43 -7.78
N GLU A 259 -18.20 31.14 -8.01
CA GLU A 259 -19.54 30.58 -7.84
C GLU A 259 -19.82 29.41 -8.81
N THR A 260 -19.18 29.40 -9.97
CA THR A 260 -19.29 28.33 -10.97
C THR A 260 -18.37 27.16 -10.62
N MET A 261 -18.96 26.05 -10.22
CA MET A 261 -18.28 24.81 -9.93
C MET A 261 -18.42 23.84 -11.10
N GLU A 262 -17.29 23.23 -11.53
CA GLU A 262 -17.37 22.10 -12.45
C GLU A 262 -18.13 20.95 -11.78
N ASP A 263 -19.20 20.47 -12.38
CA ASP A 263 -19.98 19.32 -11.86
C ASP A 263 -19.26 17.99 -12.14
N THR A 264 -18.03 17.89 -11.66
CA THR A 264 -17.23 16.67 -11.64
C THR A 264 -16.81 16.39 -10.19
N PRO A 265 -16.59 15.13 -9.80
CA PRO A 265 -16.12 14.80 -8.44
C PRO A 265 -14.88 15.61 -8.04
N ILE A 266 -13.91 15.72 -8.95
CA ILE A 266 -12.68 16.51 -8.72
C ILE A 266 -12.98 18.02 -8.69
N GLY A 267 -13.92 18.53 -9.51
CA GLY A 267 -14.34 19.92 -9.48
C GLY A 267 -14.97 20.29 -8.13
N ARG A 268 -15.93 19.48 -7.67
CA ARG A 268 -16.56 19.64 -6.35
C ARG A 268 -15.54 19.60 -5.20
N LEU A 269 -14.58 18.65 -5.26
CA LEU A 269 -13.50 18.54 -4.28
C LEU A 269 -12.61 19.79 -4.27
N LYS A 270 -12.16 20.26 -5.44
CA LYS A 270 -11.33 21.47 -5.57
C LYS A 270 -12.04 22.71 -5.05
N HIS A 271 -13.31 22.86 -5.39
CA HIS A 271 -14.15 23.97 -4.89
C HIS A 271 -14.22 23.93 -3.37
N ARG A 272 -14.54 22.78 -2.76
CA ARG A 272 -14.62 22.60 -1.31
C ARG A 272 -13.30 22.95 -0.61
N LEU A 273 -12.17 22.50 -1.15
CA LEU A 273 -10.85 22.80 -0.62
C LEU A 273 -10.45 24.30 -0.73
N LYS A 274 -11.08 25.07 -1.61
CA LYS A 274 -10.88 26.52 -1.73
C LYS A 274 -11.73 27.32 -0.75
N THR A 275 -12.78 26.75 -0.18
CA THR A 275 -13.59 27.43 0.84
C THR A 275 -12.80 27.64 2.13
N LEU A 276 -13.10 28.68 2.92
CA LEU A 276 -12.46 28.93 4.21
C LEU A 276 -12.63 27.74 5.15
N ALA A 277 -13.85 27.18 5.23
CA ALA A 277 -14.15 26.02 6.07
C ALA A 277 -13.38 24.77 5.62
N GLY A 278 -13.36 24.48 4.32
CA GLY A 278 -12.65 23.33 3.77
C GLY A 278 -11.14 23.42 3.98
N ARG A 279 -10.54 24.60 3.77
CA ARG A 279 -9.12 24.86 4.07
C ARG A 279 -8.79 24.65 5.54
N ALA A 280 -9.61 25.21 6.44
CA ALA A 280 -9.41 25.10 7.87
C ALA A 280 -9.51 23.64 8.35
N GLN A 281 -10.48 22.87 7.83
CA GLN A 281 -10.62 21.45 8.14
C GLN A 281 -9.48 20.62 7.57
N TYR A 282 -9.12 20.84 6.29
CA TYR A 282 -8.03 20.10 5.65
C TYR A 282 -6.68 20.35 6.32
N ALA A 283 -6.40 21.58 6.76
CA ALA A 283 -5.16 21.92 7.46
C ALA A 283 -4.92 21.07 8.72
N LYS A 284 -5.98 20.58 9.36
CA LYS A 284 -5.88 19.74 10.55
C LYS A 284 -5.32 18.34 10.26
N ARG A 285 -5.41 17.84 9.01
CA ARG A 285 -4.98 16.49 8.62
C ARG A 285 -3.59 16.13 9.17
N LYS A 286 -2.61 17.01 8.94
CA LYS A 286 -1.23 16.78 9.40
C LYS A 286 -1.12 16.62 10.92
N HIS A 287 -1.96 17.31 11.66
CA HIS A 287 -1.98 17.27 13.12
C HIS A 287 -2.74 16.06 13.69
N ILE A 288 -3.37 15.24 12.84
CA ILE A 288 -4.15 14.06 13.24
C ILE A 288 -3.31 12.80 13.08
N VAL A 289 -2.94 12.43 11.86
CA VAL A 289 -2.29 11.13 11.57
C VAL A 289 -0.78 11.17 11.78
N GLU A 290 -0.12 12.22 11.32
CA GLU A 290 1.36 12.30 11.40
C GLU A 290 1.90 12.16 12.84
N PRO A 291 1.29 12.79 13.88
CA PRO A 291 1.73 12.56 15.26
C PRO A 291 1.53 11.12 15.74
N VAL A 292 0.44 10.46 15.33
CA VAL A 292 0.17 9.06 15.69
C VAL A 292 1.25 8.16 15.13
N PHE A 293 1.53 8.25 13.82
CA PHE A 293 2.62 7.49 13.21
C PHE A 293 4.00 7.86 13.78
N GLY A 294 4.20 9.14 14.10
CA GLY A 294 5.43 9.61 14.75
C GLY A 294 5.66 8.95 16.10
N ILE A 295 4.62 8.87 16.92
CA ILE A 295 4.69 8.23 18.25
C ILE A 295 4.86 6.71 18.11
N ILE A 296 4.10 6.05 17.24
CA ILE A 296 4.24 4.62 16.97
C ILE A 296 5.69 4.30 16.58
N LYS A 297 6.27 5.06 15.64
CA LYS A 297 7.63 4.81 15.15
C LYS A 297 8.74 5.21 16.12
N ARG A 298 8.59 6.34 16.83
CA ARG A 298 9.69 6.90 17.63
C ARG A 298 9.58 6.59 19.10
N VAL A 299 8.37 6.61 19.68
CA VAL A 299 8.16 6.41 21.11
C VAL A 299 7.88 4.95 21.42
N MET A 300 7.01 4.29 20.63
CA MET A 300 6.73 2.86 20.79
C MET A 300 7.80 1.98 20.11
N GLY A 301 8.68 2.56 19.30
CA GLY A 301 9.79 1.86 18.67
C GLY A 301 9.41 0.99 17.46
N PHE A 302 8.16 1.00 17.03
CA PHE A 302 7.68 0.14 15.96
C PHE A 302 8.01 0.71 14.58
N ARG A 303 9.14 0.29 14.01
CA ARG A 303 9.64 0.73 12.69
C ARG A 303 9.72 -0.41 11.68
N GLN A 304 9.63 -1.64 12.16
CA GLN A 304 9.79 -2.86 11.40
C GLN A 304 8.86 -3.92 11.97
N PHE A 305 8.26 -4.70 11.10
CA PHE A 305 7.51 -5.89 11.48
C PHE A 305 8.44 -6.98 11.99
N SER A 306 7.99 -7.73 12.97
CA SER A 306 8.68 -8.92 13.50
C SER A 306 8.20 -10.17 12.79
N LEU A 307 6.94 -10.20 12.40
CA LEU A 307 6.30 -11.31 11.71
C LEU A 307 6.51 -11.20 10.18
N ARG A 308 6.18 -12.26 9.46
CA ARG A 308 6.29 -12.39 8.01
C ARG A 308 5.00 -12.91 7.42
N GLY A 309 4.75 -12.58 6.15
CA GLY A 309 3.49 -12.87 5.49
C GLY A 309 2.40 -11.85 5.83
N LEU A 310 1.57 -11.53 4.84
CA LEU A 310 0.62 -10.41 4.93
C LEU A 310 -0.34 -10.56 6.11
N ASP A 311 -0.93 -11.75 6.31
CA ASP A 311 -1.92 -12.00 7.36
C ASP A 311 -1.36 -11.79 8.78
N LEU A 312 -0.14 -12.30 9.03
CA LEU A 312 0.51 -12.14 10.33
C LEU A 312 0.95 -10.69 10.57
N VAL A 313 1.43 -10.02 9.53
CA VAL A 313 1.84 -8.62 9.55
C VAL A 313 0.62 -7.71 9.78
N GLU A 314 -0.54 -8.02 9.21
CA GLU A 314 -1.79 -7.32 9.48
C GLU A 314 -2.21 -7.45 10.94
N GLY A 315 -2.16 -8.68 11.50
CA GLY A 315 -2.40 -8.91 12.92
C GLY A 315 -1.43 -8.17 13.83
N GLU A 316 -0.15 -8.08 13.47
CA GLU A 316 0.85 -7.32 14.21
C GLU A 316 0.56 -5.81 14.19
N TRP A 317 0.14 -5.28 13.03
CA TRP A 317 -0.28 -3.88 12.90
C TRP A 317 -1.52 -3.56 13.74
N ASP A 318 -2.49 -4.46 13.76
CA ASP A 318 -3.67 -4.35 14.61
C ASP A 318 -3.31 -4.29 16.09
N LEU A 319 -2.37 -5.12 16.56
CA LEU A 319 -1.87 -5.08 17.93
C LEU A 319 -1.17 -3.76 18.26
N VAL A 320 -0.40 -3.21 17.34
CA VAL A 320 0.26 -1.90 17.50
C VAL A 320 -0.77 -0.78 17.60
N CYS A 321 -1.78 -0.78 16.74
CA CYS A 321 -2.88 0.17 16.78
C CYS A 321 -3.73 0.02 18.04
N LEU A 322 -3.94 -1.20 18.52
CA LEU A 322 -4.60 -1.47 19.79
C LEU A 322 -3.80 -0.90 20.97
N ALA A 323 -2.50 -1.16 21.03
CA ALA A 323 -1.62 -0.65 22.07
C ALA A 323 -1.61 0.89 22.11
N TRP A 324 -1.58 1.52 20.92
CA TRP A 324 -1.75 2.96 20.78
C TRP A 324 -3.10 3.42 21.35
N ASN A 325 -4.20 2.79 20.96
CA ASN A 325 -5.54 3.17 21.37
C ASN A 325 -5.73 3.04 22.89
N VAL A 326 -5.24 1.97 23.51
CA VAL A 326 -5.27 1.77 24.97
C VAL A 326 -4.49 2.86 25.69
N ARG A 327 -3.26 3.13 25.24
CA ARG A 327 -2.44 4.22 25.79
C ARG A 327 -3.12 5.58 25.65
N ARG A 328 -3.71 5.83 24.49
CA ARG A 328 -4.40 7.09 24.24
C ARG A 328 -5.66 7.25 25.07
N LEU A 329 -6.43 6.18 25.22
CA LEU A 329 -7.63 6.16 26.04
C LEU A 329 -7.29 6.47 27.52
N ALA A 330 -6.22 5.90 28.06
CA ALA A 330 -5.75 6.20 29.42
C ALA A 330 -5.45 7.72 29.60
N VAL A 331 -4.79 8.35 28.61
CA VAL A 331 -4.53 9.81 28.63
C VAL A 331 -5.82 10.63 28.56
N LEU A 332 -6.79 10.20 27.74
CA LEU A 332 -8.07 10.90 27.60
C LEU A 332 -8.93 10.82 28.85
N ARG A 333 -8.86 9.70 29.57
CA ARG A 333 -9.59 9.48 30.82
C ARG A 333 -9.01 10.29 31.98
N GLY A 334 -7.72 10.59 31.97
CA GLY A 334 -7.04 11.35 33.03
C GLY A 334 -7.19 12.87 32.91
N LYS A 335 -7.90 13.35 31.87
CA LYS A 335 -8.29 14.75 31.69
C LYS A 335 -9.74 14.96 32.06
#